data_7b2f139cd63b14b22427ffb46878edad
#
_entry.id   7b2f139cd63b14b22427ffb46878edad
#
_cell.length_a   1.000
_cell.length_b   1.000
_cell.length_c   1.000
_cell.angle_alpha   90.00
_cell.angle_beta   90.00
_cell.angle_gamma   90.00
#
_symmetry.space_group_name_H-M   'P 1'
#
loop_
_entity.id
_entity.type
_entity.pdbx_description
1 polymer ?
#
loop_
_entity_poly.entity_id
_entity_poly.type
_entity_poly.pdbx_seq_one_letter_code
_entity_poly.pdbx_strand_id
1 'polypeptide(L)'
;MVRCTLSFCRRFVCGVLGCCLVASAGTAVADSKAKSAPASKVEEKAKAPSPEEAMMAEMMKYANPGEQHKALEPLVGKWKSTSKMYMGPGEPQVSEGTCERSWIMGGRFLVGKHAGAMAGAPFEGMEIVGYDIRAGQYVTTWLDNMGTCVYTTTAGSMDPATKALTMTMPMFDFMSNAMMPYKLVTKIVDQDTNTFTIVSNRGGKEATDMEITYTRVK
;
A
#
# COMPACT_ATOMS: atom_id res chain seq x y z
N MET A 1 20.39 20.36 -28.55
CA MET A 1 21.37 19.31 -28.86
C MET A 1 22.38 19.25 -27.72
N VAL A 2 22.21 18.33 -26.81
CA VAL A 2 23.25 17.94 -25.84
C VAL A 2 23.20 16.44 -25.75
N ARG A 3 24.26 15.81 -26.21
CA ARG A 3 24.49 14.36 -26.16
C ARG A 3 24.99 14.03 -24.76
N CYS A 4 24.34 13.09 -24.08
CA CYS A 4 24.88 12.47 -22.89
C CYS A 4 25.32 11.06 -23.25
N THR A 5 26.62 10.85 -23.17
CA THR A 5 27.33 9.61 -23.48
C THR A 5 27.22 8.65 -22.29
N LEU A 6 26.73 7.44 -22.58
CA LEU A 6 26.81 6.28 -21.68
C LEU A 6 28.28 5.87 -21.51
N SER A 7 28.70 5.69 -20.27
CA SER A 7 29.93 4.95 -19.97
C SER A 7 29.58 3.65 -19.27
N PHE A 8 29.86 2.59 -19.99
CA PHE A 8 29.73 1.19 -19.59
C PHE A 8 31.01 0.80 -18.82
N CYS A 9 30.92 0.33 -17.60
CA CYS A 9 32.03 -0.33 -16.94
C CYS A 9 31.65 -1.74 -16.52
N ARG A 10 32.14 -2.68 -17.33
CA ARG A 10 32.18 -4.12 -17.11
C ARG A 10 33.50 -4.45 -16.44
N ARG A 11 33.51 -5.35 -15.44
CA ARG A 11 34.58 -6.35 -15.16
C ARG A 11 34.18 -7.08 -13.88
N PHE A 12 33.79 -8.35 -13.95
CA PHE A 12 34.61 -9.56 -14.09
C PHE A 12 35.54 -9.79 -12.89
N VAL A 13 35.37 -10.95 -12.22
CA VAL A 13 36.30 -12.03 -12.01
C VAL A 13 35.67 -12.95 -10.96
N CYS A 14 35.24 -14.11 -11.20
CA CYS A 14 35.71 -15.43 -11.55
C CYS A 14 36.80 -16.01 -10.63
N GLY A 15 36.49 -17.18 -10.06
CA GLY A 15 37.46 -18.23 -9.66
C GLY A 15 37.67 -18.26 -8.13
N VAL A 16 37.79 -19.37 -7.46
CA VAL A 16 38.30 -20.70 -7.83
C VAL A 16 37.85 -21.70 -6.75
N LEU A 17 37.49 -22.88 -7.16
CA LEU A 17 37.38 -24.09 -6.34
C LEU A 17 38.72 -24.42 -5.68
N GLY A 18 38.69 -24.88 -4.43
CA GLY A 18 39.82 -25.51 -3.77
C GLY A 18 39.32 -26.62 -2.85
N CYS A 19 39.26 -27.83 -3.40
CA CYS A 19 39.03 -29.07 -2.68
C CYS A 19 40.40 -29.55 -2.13
N CYS A 20 40.52 -29.78 -0.84
CA CYS A 20 41.59 -30.58 -0.28
C CYS A 20 41.06 -31.49 0.82
N LEU A 21 40.91 -32.74 0.47
CA LEU A 21 40.92 -33.91 1.37
C LEU A 21 42.35 -34.18 1.81
N VAL A 22 42.57 -34.33 3.11
CA VAL A 22 43.69 -35.17 3.62
C VAL A 22 43.24 -35.89 4.89
N ALA A 23 43.60 -37.15 4.91
CA ALA A 23 43.23 -38.21 5.82
C ALA A 23 44.00 -38.22 7.15
N SER A 24 43.31 -38.75 8.13
CA SER A 24 43.69 -39.54 9.30
C SER A 24 45.15 -39.78 9.68
N ALA A 25 45.50 -39.58 10.93
CA ALA A 25 46.29 -40.49 11.75
C ALA A 25 45.98 -40.25 13.25
N GLY A 26 45.55 -41.29 13.92
CA GLY A 26 45.34 -41.29 15.35
C GLY A 26 46.66 -41.53 16.11
N THR A 27 46.72 -41.02 17.34
CA THR A 27 47.53 -41.61 18.42
C THR A 27 46.92 -41.29 19.77
N ALA A 28 47.08 -42.20 20.68
CA ALA A 28 46.39 -42.43 21.93
C ALA A 28 46.89 -41.59 23.09
N VAL A 29 45.95 -41.35 24.02
CA VAL A 29 46.03 -41.39 25.48
C VAL A 29 47.13 -40.59 26.21
N ALA A 30 46.70 -39.58 26.96
CA ALA A 30 47.16 -39.37 28.35
C ALA A 30 46.08 -38.69 29.14
N ASP A 31 45.66 -39.36 30.18
CA ASP A 31 44.73 -38.94 31.24
C ASP A 31 45.44 -37.89 32.10
N SER A 32 44.90 -36.67 32.16
CA SER A 32 45.28 -35.72 33.22
C SER A 32 44.03 -35.02 33.69
N LYS A 33 43.63 -35.42 34.87
CA LYS A 33 42.58 -34.90 35.72
C LYS A 33 42.90 -33.45 36.08
N ALA A 34 42.42 -32.50 35.26
CA ALA A 34 42.46 -31.09 35.59
C ALA A 34 41.14 -30.64 36.15
N LYS A 35 41.20 -30.19 37.37
CA LYS A 35 40.15 -29.62 38.21
C LYS A 35 39.50 -28.44 37.52
N SER A 36 38.21 -28.56 37.15
CA SER A 36 37.42 -27.47 36.56
C SER A 36 37.22 -26.37 37.56
N ALA A 37 37.79 -25.23 37.30
CA ALA A 37 37.43 -23.98 37.93
C ALA A 37 36.06 -23.51 37.44
N PRO A 38 35.20 -22.90 38.25
CA PRO A 38 33.88 -22.43 37.81
C PRO A 38 34.05 -21.31 36.75
N ALA A 39 33.50 -21.50 35.58
CA ALA A 39 33.39 -20.46 34.59
C ALA A 39 32.57 -19.29 35.15
N SER A 40 33.22 -18.17 35.40
CA SER A 40 32.57 -16.92 35.71
C SER A 40 31.73 -16.56 34.46
N LYS A 41 30.40 -16.54 34.59
CA LYS A 41 29.52 -15.91 33.60
C LYS A 41 29.90 -14.42 33.56
N VAL A 42 30.63 -14.06 32.52
CA VAL A 42 30.77 -12.65 32.15
C VAL A 42 29.40 -12.30 31.58
N GLU A 43 28.59 -11.57 32.35
CA GLU A 43 27.42 -10.89 31.84
C GLU A 43 27.92 -9.84 30.87
N GLU A 44 27.80 -10.16 29.58
CA GLU A 44 28.05 -9.22 28.49
C GLU A 44 27.00 -8.12 28.60
N LYS A 45 27.40 -7.02 29.21
CA LYS A 45 26.59 -5.82 29.38
C LYS A 45 26.23 -5.34 27.95
N ALA A 46 24.98 -5.49 27.57
CA ALA A 46 24.51 -5.10 26.25
C ALA A 46 24.98 -3.68 25.93
N LYS A 47 25.81 -3.55 24.92
CA LYS A 47 26.36 -2.27 24.46
C LYS A 47 25.19 -1.40 24.00
N ALA A 48 25.13 -0.18 24.46
CA ALA A 48 24.13 0.76 23.95
C ALA A 48 24.25 0.87 22.41
N PRO A 49 23.12 0.92 21.68
CA PRO A 49 23.16 0.99 20.23
C PRO A 49 23.91 2.23 19.75
N SER A 50 24.64 2.11 18.65
CA SER A 50 25.25 3.28 18.00
C SER A 50 24.18 4.25 17.51
N PRO A 51 24.51 5.53 17.27
CA PRO A 51 23.57 6.49 16.72
C PRO A 51 22.92 6.01 15.39
N GLU A 52 23.67 5.28 14.57
CA GLU A 52 23.19 4.70 13.30
C GLU A 52 22.21 3.55 13.55
N GLU A 53 22.51 2.66 14.48
CA GLU A 53 21.61 1.57 14.89
C GLU A 53 20.32 2.12 15.50
N ALA A 54 20.42 3.16 16.34
CA ALA A 54 19.26 3.82 16.92
C ALA A 54 18.38 4.50 15.86
N MET A 55 19.00 5.17 14.88
CA MET A 55 18.28 5.79 13.77
C MET A 55 17.61 4.73 12.88
N MET A 56 18.29 3.63 12.58
CA MET A 56 17.72 2.54 11.79
C MET A 56 16.54 1.88 12.53
N ALA A 57 16.68 1.64 13.83
CA ALA A 57 15.60 1.11 14.66
C ALA A 57 14.37 2.04 14.68
N GLU A 58 14.57 3.36 14.70
CA GLU A 58 13.50 4.33 14.61
C GLU A 58 12.81 4.30 13.25
N MET A 59 13.57 4.24 12.15
CA MET A 59 13.02 4.11 10.80
C MET A 59 12.20 2.82 10.65
N MET A 60 12.66 1.71 11.22
CA MET A 60 11.98 0.42 11.14
C MET A 60 10.62 0.37 11.83
N LYS A 61 10.34 1.28 12.79
CA LYS A 61 9.01 1.39 13.42
C LYS A 61 7.92 1.73 12.40
N TYR A 62 8.26 2.45 11.36
CA TYR A 62 7.33 2.91 10.31
C TYR A 62 7.40 2.07 9.02
N ALA A 63 8.30 1.09 8.97
CA ALA A 63 8.57 0.34 7.76
C ALA A 63 7.61 -0.85 7.53
N ASN A 64 6.98 -1.37 8.58
CA ASN A 64 6.23 -2.60 8.51
C ASN A 64 4.71 -2.36 8.53
N PRO A 65 3.94 -3.05 7.66
CA PRO A 65 2.48 -3.00 7.70
C PRO A 65 1.94 -3.48 9.05
N GLY A 66 0.92 -2.78 9.58
CA GLY A 66 0.24 -3.09 10.84
C GLY A 66 -1.23 -3.45 10.63
N GLU A 67 -2.02 -3.41 11.71
CA GLU A 67 -3.44 -3.74 11.71
C GLU A 67 -4.27 -2.84 10.78
N GLN A 68 -3.88 -1.58 10.62
CA GLN A 68 -4.54 -0.64 9.70
C GLN A 68 -4.41 -1.09 8.23
N HIS A 69 -3.28 -1.70 7.86
CA HIS A 69 -3.12 -2.28 6.54
C HIS A 69 -3.99 -3.51 6.38
N LYS A 70 -4.03 -4.41 7.40
CA LYS A 70 -4.89 -5.60 7.39
C LYS A 70 -6.38 -5.25 7.29
N ALA A 71 -6.80 -4.10 7.81
CA ALA A 71 -8.18 -3.64 7.69
C ALA A 71 -8.64 -3.43 6.24
N LEU A 72 -7.70 -3.28 5.29
CA LEU A 72 -7.98 -3.20 3.85
C LEU A 72 -8.06 -4.58 3.17
N GLU A 73 -7.68 -5.68 3.84
CA GLU A 73 -7.67 -7.04 3.28
C GLU A 73 -9.00 -7.46 2.63
N PRO A 74 -10.17 -7.13 3.19
CA PRO A 74 -11.45 -7.47 2.56
C PRO A 74 -11.66 -6.86 1.16
N LEU A 75 -10.92 -5.80 0.82
CA LEU A 75 -11.00 -5.16 -0.50
C LEU A 75 -10.17 -5.88 -1.57
N VAL A 76 -9.26 -6.77 -1.19
CA VAL A 76 -8.41 -7.53 -2.13
C VAL A 76 -9.27 -8.47 -2.97
N GLY A 77 -8.94 -8.59 -4.26
CA GLY A 77 -9.56 -9.54 -5.18
C GLY A 77 -10.10 -8.91 -6.45
N LYS A 78 -10.91 -9.69 -7.18
CA LYS A 78 -11.53 -9.28 -8.43
C LYS A 78 -13.01 -8.96 -8.21
N TRP A 79 -13.45 -7.86 -8.78
CA TRP A 79 -14.77 -7.29 -8.56
C TRP A 79 -15.43 -6.89 -9.86
N LYS A 80 -16.72 -7.14 -9.98
CA LYS A 80 -17.59 -6.42 -10.90
C LYS A 80 -18.04 -5.14 -10.21
N SER A 81 -18.13 -4.04 -10.94
CA SER A 81 -18.60 -2.76 -10.43
C SER A 81 -19.81 -2.26 -11.22
N THR A 82 -20.79 -1.73 -10.49
CA THR A 82 -21.90 -0.97 -11.07
C THR A 82 -21.81 0.42 -10.47
N SER A 83 -21.60 1.43 -11.31
CA SER A 83 -21.50 2.83 -10.90
C SER A 83 -22.76 3.60 -11.29
N LYS A 84 -23.16 4.53 -10.41
CA LYS A 84 -24.24 5.51 -10.61
C LYS A 84 -23.64 6.89 -10.46
N MET A 85 -23.66 7.68 -11.52
CA MET A 85 -23.18 9.05 -11.54
C MET A 85 -24.36 10.03 -11.59
N TYR A 86 -24.40 10.96 -10.66
CA TYR A 86 -25.47 11.95 -10.51
C TYR A 86 -25.01 13.29 -11.12
N MET A 87 -25.42 13.57 -12.34
CA MET A 87 -25.02 14.80 -13.07
C MET A 87 -25.97 15.98 -12.86
N GLY A 88 -26.99 15.83 -12.03
CA GLY A 88 -28.01 16.84 -11.73
C GLY A 88 -29.36 16.21 -11.43
N PRO A 89 -30.46 16.97 -11.54
CA PRO A 89 -31.79 16.42 -11.33
C PRO A 89 -32.13 15.34 -12.38
N GLY A 90 -32.61 14.20 -11.93
CA GLY A 90 -33.02 13.09 -12.81
C GLY A 90 -32.38 11.76 -12.41
N GLU A 91 -32.54 10.77 -13.27
CA GLU A 91 -31.97 9.45 -13.05
C GLU A 91 -30.43 9.47 -13.22
N PRO A 92 -29.70 8.74 -12.39
CA PRO A 92 -28.25 8.66 -12.50
C PRO A 92 -27.84 7.93 -13.79
N GLN A 93 -26.72 8.32 -14.33
CA GLN A 93 -26.05 7.56 -15.39
C GLN A 93 -25.44 6.29 -14.79
N VAL A 94 -25.90 5.13 -15.28
CA VAL A 94 -25.39 3.82 -14.81
C VAL A 94 -24.36 3.28 -15.78
N SER A 95 -23.27 2.75 -15.26
CA SER A 95 -22.25 2.03 -16.03
C SER A 95 -21.71 0.83 -15.28
N GLU A 96 -21.25 -0.16 -16.06
CA GLU A 96 -20.67 -1.39 -15.57
C GLU A 96 -19.14 -1.37 -15.77
N GLY A 97 -18.43 -2.06 -14.89
CA GLY A 97 -16.99 -2.16 -14.98
C GLY A 97 -16.43 -3.31 -14.15
N THR A 98 -15.11 -3.30 -14.03
CA THR A 98 -14.36 -4.27 -13.22
C THR A 98 -13.32 -3.53 -12.38
N CYS A 99 -12.94 -4.16 -11.27
CA CYS A 99 -11.83 -3.70 -10.45
C CYS A 99 -11.03 -4.92 -9.99
N GLU A 100 -9.72 -4.85 -10.06
CA GLU A 100 -8.83 -5.85 -9.48
C GLU A 100 -7.92 -5.16 -8.47
N ARG A 101 -8.01 -5.60 -7.20
CA ARG A 101 -7.20 -5.06 -6.10
C ARG A 101 -6.23 -6.10 -5.58
N SER A 102 -4.95 -5.71 -5.44
CA SER A 102 -3.89 -6.57 -4.95
C SER A 102 -2.87 -5.79 -4.13
N TRP A 103 -2.24 -6.48 -3.19
CA TRP A 103 -1.14 -5.93 -2.42
C TRP A 103 0.14 -5.79 -3.24
N ILE A 104 0.85 -4.70 -3.02
CA ILE A 104 2.21 -4.50 -3.51
C ILE A 104 3.17 -4.18 -2.37
N MET A 105 4.48 -4.24 -2.63
CA MET A 105 5.56 -3.88 -1.70
C MET A 105 5.41 -4.56 -0.32
N GLY A 106 5.07 -5.85 -0.32
CA GLY A 106 4.97 -6.64 0.91
C GLY A 106 3.82 -6.21 1.82
N GLY A 107 2.66 -5.88 1.27
CA GLY A 107 1.45 -5.52 2.03
C GLY A 107 1.38 -4.07 2.50
N ARG A 108 2.24 -3.19 1.95
CA ARG A 108 2.27 -1.76 2.32
C ARG A 108 1.20 -0.94 1.62
N PHE A 109 0.91 -1.30 0.36
CA PHE A 109 -0.05 -0.57 -0.46
C PHE A 109 -0.98 -1.56 -1.17
N LEU A 110 -2.25 -1.20 -1.21
CA LEU A 110 -3.27 -1.87 -2.01
C LEU A 110 -3.42 -1.09 -3.33
N VAL A 111 -3.16 -1.75 -4.46
CA VAL A 111 -3.39 -1.17 -5.78
C VAL A 111 -4.68 -1.73 -6.36
N GLY A 112 -5.56 -0.86 -6.79
CA GLY A 112 -6.76 -1.19 -7.55
C GLY A 112 -6.64 -0.73 -8.99
N LYS A 113 -6.89 -1.63 -9.93
CA LYS A 113 -7.00 -1.34 -11.36
C LYS A 113 -8.46 -1.43 -11.75
N HIS A 114 -8.98 -0.34 -12.31
CA HIS A 114 -10.38 -0.20 -12.70
C HIS A 114 -10.46 -0.15 -14.21
N ALA A 115 -11.44 -0.83 -14.79
CA ALA A 115 -11.74 -0.78 -16.21
C ALA A 115 -13.26 -0.82 -16.43
N GLY A 116 -13.73 -0.11 -17.46
CA GLY A 116 -15.16 -0.03 -17.78
C GLY A 116 -15.44 0.91 -18.93
N ALA A 117 -16.59 1.58 -18.86
CA ALA A 117 -16.95 2.64 -19.78
C ALA A 117 -17.48 3.86 -19.01
N MET A 118 -17.13 5.05 -19.46
CA MET A 118 -17.67 6.31 -18.97
C MET A 118 -18.19 7.13 -20.17
N ALA A 119 -19.46 7.50 -20.12
CA ALA A 119 -20.12 8.21 -21.23
C ALA A 119 -19.93 7.53 -22.61
N GLY A 120 -19.85 6.20 -22.64
CA GLY A 120 -19.65 5.42 -23.87
C GLY A 120 -18.20 5.28 -24.35
N ALA A 121 -17.24 5.93 -23.69
CA ALA A 121 -15.81 5.79 -23.97
C ALA A 121 -15.15 4.77 -23.03
N PRO A 122 -14.07 4.07 -23.47
CA PRO A 122 -13.30 3.20 -22.59
C PRO A 122 -12.73 3.99 -21.40
N PHE A 123 -12.92 3.45 -20.21
CA PHE A 123 -12.42 4.03 -18.96
C PHE A 123 -11.39 3.10 -18.32
N GLU A 124 -10.28 3.66 -17.91
CA GLU A 124 -9.25 3.01 -17.11
C GLU A 124 -8.84 3.92 -15.96
N GLY A 125 -8.77 3.37 -14.76
CA GLY A 125 -8.33 4.09 -13.58
C GLY A 125 -7.47 3.23 -12.67
N MET A 126 -6.66 3.90 -11.84
CA MET A 126 -5.82 3.25 -10.84
C MET A 126 -5.92 3.97 -9.51
N GLU A 127 -6.12 3.19 -8.45
CA GLU A 127 -5.98 3.65 -7.08
C GLU A 127 -4.76 3.01 -6.42
N ILE A 128 -4.11 3.77 -5.52
CA ILE A 128 -3.10 3.25 -4.60
C ILE A 128 -3.52 3.68 -3.20
N VAL A 129 -3.87 2.72 -2.37
CA VAL A 129 -4.32 2.96 -0.99
C VAL A 129 -3.26 2.46 -0.03
N GLY A 130 -2.92 3.25 0.99
CA GLY A 130 -2.02 2.87 2.06
C GLY A 130 -2.42 3.51 3.38
N TYR A 131 -1.69 3.15 4.44
CA TYR A 131 -1.78 3.80 5.74
C TYR A 131 -0.43 4.40 6.08
N ASP A 132 -0.36 5.71 6.25
CA ASP A 132 0.82 6.39 6.74
C ASP A 132 0.86 6.28 8.27
N ILE A 133 1.75 5.42 8.79
CA ILE A 133 1.91 5.16 10.21
C ILE A 133 2.36 6.43 10.96
N ARG A 134 3.14 7.30 10.31
CA ARG A 134 3.61 8.56 10.92
C ARG A 134 2.50 9.57 11.07
N ALA A 135 1.72 9.74 9.99
CA ALA A 135 0.60 10.67 9.97
C ALA A 135 -0.64 10.11 10.68
N GLY A 136 -0.68 8.78 10.92
CA GLY A 136 -1.81 8.12 11.56
C GLY A 136 -3.07 8.12 10.69
N GLN A 137 -2.92 8.08 9.36
CA GLN A 137 -4.05 8.22 8.45
C GLN A 137 -3.94 7.35 7.20
N TYR A 138 -5.08 6.99 6.62
CA TYR A 138 -5.14 6.40 5.29
C TYR A 138 -4.91 7.46 4.22
N VAL A 139 -4.18 7.07 3.18
CA VAL A 139 -3.90 7.91 2.02
C VAL A 139 -4.26 7.14 0.76
N THR A 140 -4.92 7.81 -0.17
CA THR A 140 -5.22 7.27 -1.50
C THR A 140 -4.72 8.24 -2.56
N THR A 141 -4.08 7.67 -3.58
CA THR A 141 -3.78 8.35 -4.84
C THR A 141 -4.64 7.76 -5.93
N TRP A 142 -5.24 8.60 -6.77
CA TRP A 142 -6.08 8.23 -7.90
C TRP A 142 -5.59 8.89 -9.18
N LEU A 143 -5.59 8.13 -10.26
CA LEU A 143 -5.32 8.60 -11.63
C LEU A 143 -6.18 7.80 -12.62
N ASP A 144 -6.59 8.44 -13.72
CA ASP A 144 -7.42 7.83 -14.75
C ASP A 144 -7.11 8.40 -16.15
N ASN A 145 -7.70 7.78 -17.18
CA ASN A 145 -7.52 8.19 -18.57
C ASN A 145 -8.47 9.32 -19.02
N MET A 146 -9.27 9.88 -18.11
CA MET A 146 -10.15 11.01 -18.43
C MET A 146 -9.42 12.35 -18.33
N GLY A 147 -8.24 12.36 -17.72
CA GLY A 147 -7.42 13.54 -17.55
C GLY A 147 -5.94 13.22 -17.39
N THR A 148 -5.15 14.23 -17.02
CA THR A 148 -3.71 14.10 -16.72
C THR A 148 -3.42 14.44 -15.26
N CYS A 149 -4.46 14.52 -14.42
CA CYS A 149 -4.33 14.86 -13.01
C CYS A 149 -4.00 13.62 -12.19
N VAL A 150 -3.26 13.83 -11.11
CA VAL A 150 -3.08 12.87 -10.03
C VAL A 150 -3.76 13.46 -8.79
N TYR A 151 -4.75 12.78 -8.27
CA TYR A 151 -5.47 13.20 -7.08
C TYR A 151 -4.96 12.44 -5.86
N THR A 152 -4.76 13.15 -4.76
CA THR A 152 -4.32 12.52 -3.50
C THR A 152 -5.17 13.03 -2.35
N THR A 153 -5.56 12.14 -1.45
CA THR A 153 -6.32 12.48 -0.25
C THR A 153 -5.48 13.32 0.72
N THR A 154 -6.13 14.24 1.42
CA THR A 154 -5.52 15.09 2.46
C THR A 154 -5.79 14.60 3.87
N ALA A 155 -6.81 13.75 4.04
CA ALA A 155 -7.16 13.12 5.31
C ALA A 155 -7.86 11.79 5.04
N GLY A 156 -7.65 10.80 5.92
CA GLY A 156 -8.30 9.50 5.80
C GLY A 156 -8.35 8.76 7.14
N SER A 157 -9.54 8.26 7.49
CA SER A 157 -9.77 7.46 8.69
C SER A 157 -10.73 6.31 8.42
N MET A 158 -10.56 5.20 9.14
CA MET A 158 -11.48 4.07 9.12
C MET A 158 -12.21 3.97 10.46
N ASP A 159 -13.53 3.90 10.39
CA ASP A 159 -14.37 3.56 11.53
C ASP A 159 -14.42 2.03 11.66
N PRO A 160 -13.89 1.44 12.74
CA PRO A 160 -13.87 -0.01 12.90
C PRO A 160 -15.26 -0.62 13.12
N ALA A 161 -16.22 0.14 13.64
CA ALA A 161 -17.57 -0.33 13.94
C ALA A 161 -18.40 -0.47 12.65
N THR A 162 -18.30 0.52 11.76
CA THR A 162 -19.06 0.54 10.49
C THR A 162 -18.26 0.00 9.31
N LYS A 163 -16.94 -0.23 9.48
CA LYS A 163 -15.99 -0.62 8.44
C LYS A 163 -16.00 0.37 7.26
N ALA A 164 -16.21 1.64 7.56
CA ALA A 164 -16.22 2.71 6.59
C ALA A 164 -14.90 3.47 6.62
N LEU A 165 -14.18 3.45 5.50
CA LEU A 165 -13.00 4.27 5.25
C LEU A 165 -13.48 5.58 4.65
N THR A 166 -13.36 6.67 5.41
CA THR A 166 -13.72 8.02 4.97
C THR A 166 -12.47 8.82 4.70
N MET A 167 -12.41 9.45 3.54
CA MET A 167 -11.25 10.24 3.09
C MET A 167 -11.72 11.57 2.51
N THR A 168 -10.84 12.56 2.53
CA THR A 168 -11.04 13.85 1.86
C THR A 168 -10.04 13.97 0.71
N MET A 169 -10.54 14.26 -0.48
CA MET A 169 -9.74 14.42 -1.69
C MET A 169 -10.09 15.74 -2.38
N PRO A 170 -9.13 16.65 -2.57
CA PRO A 170 -9.35 17.80 -3.43
C PRO A 170 -9.47 17.34 -4.88
N MET A 171 -10.57 17.66 -5.53
CA MET A 171 -10.79 17.39 -6.96
C MET A 171 -11.26 18.65 -7.66
N PHE A 172 -11.01 18.74 -8.97
CA PHE A 172 -11.49 19.87 -9.77
C PHE A 172 -13.00 19.73 -9.99
N ASP A 173 -13.75 20.72 -9.54
CA ASP A 173 -15.19 20.81 -9.79
C ASP A 173 -15.45 21.70 -11.00
N PHE A 174 -15.91 21.09 -12.09
CA PHE A 174 -16.22 21.79 -13.35
C PHE A 174 -17.35 22.80 -13.22
N MET A 175 -18.25 22.66 -12.25
CA MET A 175 -19.36 23.60 -12.05
C MET A 175 -18.90 24.90 -11.39
N SER A 176 -18.04 24.81 -10.39
CA SER A 176 -17.46 25.97 -9.71
C SER A 176 -16.17 26.47 -10.34
N ASN A 177 -15.61 25.72 -11.30
CA ASN A 177 -14.29 25.95 -11.92
C ASN A 177 -13.16 26.11 -10.88
N ALA A 178 -13.18 25.29 -9.84
CA ALA A 178 -12.26 25.36 -8.70
C ALA A 178 -11.94 23.97 -8.14
N MET A 179 -10.81 23.90 -7.39
CA MET A 179 -10.51 22.73 -6.57
C MET A 179 -11.43 22.72 -5.35
N MET A 180 -12.19 21.67 -5.17
CA MET A 180 -13.12 21.49 -4.06
C MET A 180 -12.79 20.21 -3.27
N PRO A 181 -12.94 20.23 -1.93
CA PRO A 181 -12.81 19.01 -1.15
C PRO A 181 -14.04 18.11 -1.32
N TYR A 182 -13.79 16.88 -1.77
CA TYR A 182 -14.81 15.83 -1.84
C TYR A 182 -14.59 14.83 -0.70
N LYS A 183 -15.69 14.36 -0.14
CA LYS A 183 -15.68 13.25 0.81
C LYS A 183 -15.84 11.95 0.04
N LEU A 184 -14.88 11.04 0.24
CA LEU A 184 -14.87 9.69 -0.35
C LEU A 184 -15.15 8.69 0.76
N VAL A 185 -16.09 7.79 0.55
CA VAL A 185 -16.43 6.77 1.54
C VAL A 185 -16.39 5.40 0.89
N THR A 186 -15.44 4.57 1.32
CA THR A 186 -15.42 3.13 1.00
C THR A 186 -15.99 2.36 2.17
N LYS A 187 -17.05 1.58 1.98
CA LYS A 187 -17.66 0.75 3.02
C LYS A 187 -17.54 -0.73 2.67
N ILE A 188 -16.95 -1.51 3.57
CA ILE A 188 -16.93 -2.96 3.49
C ILE A 188 -18.25 -3.46 4.07
N VAL A 189 -19.15 -3.90 3.19
CA VAL A 189 -20.50 -4.38 3.58
C VAL A 189 -20.40 -5.81 4.12
N ASP A 190 -19.79 -6.71 3.34
CA ASP A 190 -19.55 -8.10 3.69
C ASP A 190 -18.32 -8.65 2.92
N GLN A 191 -18.14 -9.97 2.86
CA GLN A 191 -17.01 -10.60 2.16
C GLN A 191 -17.08 -10.45 0.63
N ASP A 192 -18.28 -10.32 0.09
CA ASP A 192 -18.54 -10.32 -1.36
C ASP A 192 -19.05 -8.97 -1.87
N THR A 193 -19.20 -7.97 -0.97
CA THR A 193 -19.75 -6.65 -1.34
C THR A 193 -19.00 -5.52 -0.64
N ASN A 194 -18.60 -4.53 -1.41
CA ASN A 194 -18.18 -3.23 -0.88
C ASN A 194 -18.77 -2.09 -1.73
N THR A 195 -18.89 -0.91 -1.14
CA THR A 195 -19.40 0.27 -1.83
C THR A 195 -18.40 1.41 -1.75
N PHE A 196 -18.46 2.29 -2.73
CA PHE A 196 -17.70 3.53 -2.76
C PHE A 196 -18.64 4.68 -3.12
N THR A 197 -18.52 5.79 -2.41
CA THR A 197 -19.37 6.97 -2.63
C THR A 197 -18.51 8.23 -2.67
N ILE A 198 -18.79 9.10 -3.62
CA ILE A 198 -18.24 10.46 -3.71
C ILE A 198 -19.33 11.42 -3.31
N VAL A 199 -19.03 12.28 -2.32
CA VAL A 199 -19.95 13.28 -1.80
C VAL A 199 -19.31 14.65 -1.90
N SER A 200 -20.00 15.57 -2.57
CA SER A 200 -19.67 17.00 -2.58
C SER A 200 -20.45 17.76 -1.49
N ASN A 201 -19.91 18.91 -1.10
CA ASN A 201 -20.64 19.88 -0.28
C ASN A 201 -20.83 21.16 -1.10
N ARG A 202 -22.05 21.42 -1.49
CA ARG A 202 -22.42 22.58 -2.31
C ARG A 202 -23.32 23.50 -1.50
N GLY A 203 -22.76 24.65 -1.08
CA GLY A 203 -23.51 25.64 -0.30
C GLY A 203 -24.00 25.12 1.06
N GLY A 204 -23.21 24.26 1.72
CA GLY A 204 -23.55 23.68 3.03
C GLY A 204 -24.46 22.43 2.96
N LYS A 205 -24.81 21.97 1.75
CA LYS A 205 -25.59 20.74 1.55
C LYS A 205 -24.70 19.65 0.96
N GLU A 206 -24.67 18.50 1.61
CA GLU A 206 -24.05 17.30 1.05
C GLU A 206 -24.92 16.75 -0.09
N ALA A 207 -24.27 16.39 -1.18
CA ALA A 207 -24.89 15.71 -2.31
C ALA A 207 -24.00 14.54 -2.74
N THR A 208 -24.61 13.41 -3.05
CA THR A 208 -23.92 12.27 -3.64
C THR A 208 -23.73 12.52 -5.13
N ASP A 209 -22.47 12.54 -5.57
CA ASP A 209 -22.13 12.72 -6.99
C ASP A 209 -21.91 11.38 -7.69
N MET A 210 -21.44 10.36 -6.94
CA MET A 210 -21.22 9.02 -7.47
C MET A 210 -21.41 7.96 -6.38
N GLU A 211 -21.98 6.83 -6.79
CA GLU A 211 -22.03 5.59 -6.01
C GLU A 211 -21.51 4.44 -6.85
N ILE A 212 -20.68 3.59 -6.28
CA ILE A 212 -20.21 2.35 -6.93
C ILE A 212 -20.46 1.19 -5.98
N THR A 213 -21.11 0.15 -6.50
CA THR A 213 -21.22 -1.14 -5.81
C THR A 213 -20.27 -2.12 -6.46
N TYR A 214 -19.42 -2.74 -5.65
CA TYR A 214 -18.52 -3.81 -6.06
C TYR A 214 -19.04 -5.14 -5.57
N THR A 215 -19.16 -6.11 -6.47
CA THR A 215 -19.52 -7.50 -6.17
C THR A 215 -18.36 -8.41 -6.55
N ARG A 216 -17.94 -9.28 -5.62
CA ARG A 216 -16.77 -10.15 -5.81
C ARG A 216 -17.00 -11.14 -6.96
N VAL A 217 -16.00 -11.32 -7.79
CA VAL A 217 -15.96 -12.37 -8.82
C VAL A 217 -15.49 -13.66 -8.12
N LYS A 218 -16.31 -14.70 -8.20
CA LYS A 218 -16.00 -16.05 -7.69
C LYS A 218 -15.21 -16.86 -8.69
#